data_4649b5e15e7cc0542d8b669e74dbb22e
#
_entry.id   4649b5e15e7cc0542d8b669e74dbb22e
#
_cell.length_a   1.000
_cell.length_b   1.000
_cell.length_c   1.000
_cell.angle_alpha   90.00
_cell.angle_beta   90.00
_cell.angle_gamma   90.00
#
_symmetry.space_group_name_H-M   'P 1'
#
loop_
_entity.id
_entity.type
_entity.pdbx_description
1 polymer ?
#
loop_
_entity_poly.entity_id
_entity_poly.type
_entity_poly.pdbx_seq_one_letter_code
_entity_poly.pdbx_strand_id
1 'polypeptide(L)'
;MLYSKLIKKTFYNYFFACIILLFYFSEAVSKYYLYYHSHKLNLPKNIKIVIIFLLFFYLIYQKKTKIMIKLLLLLSLFIVGQLSLNYDLLNVEKITIIAKYLFPIFFLNSAYLIFKKGKKQPFFKVFEYVIIFNSILLIIGFLFNVKLFKTYTHRFGFNGLFITSATSTYFYIIAIFYLFMKNKKSYYFYFLSAITLVSSVIVGTKSIFLFLMLLILFISFYKINKKHRIKAMIFAVVIISILAALFFIFEPSYLNFIKERGLLTAILSYRDELFLKETLPFINNNWSIINYFSGGINNVLNRSQLGLIDLFLTLGLVGSIVYLYFFYKSLVKGKINKEFMFFIVSLIIIISLGGNFFFSSTIVIYLVVIQQIFIKNNDSVNG
;
A
#
# COMPACT_ATOMS: atom_id res chain seq x y z
N MET A 1 -40.51 0.93 8.79
CA MET A 1 -39.68 -0.29 8.73
C MET A 1 -38.99 -0.51 7.36
N LEU A 2 -39.69 -0.36 6.24
CA LEU A 2 -39.13 -0.47 4.87
C LEU A 2 -38.00 0.56 4.60
N TYR A 3 -38.21 1.83 4.96
CA TYR A 3 -37.27 2.92 4.75
C TYR A 3 -35.93 2.71 5.48
N SER A 4 -35.96 2.22 6.72
CA SER A 4 -34.74 1.90 7.47
C SER A 4 -33.95 0.73 6.88
N LYS A 5 -34.62 -0.28 6.30
CA LYS A 5 -33.96 -1.38 5.57
C LYS A 5 -33.31 -0.89 4.27
N LEU A 6 -33.96 0.04 3.56
CA LEU A 6 -33.44 0.62 2.32
C LEU A 6 -32.17 1.44 2.58
N ILE A 7 -32.20 2.34 3.57
CA ILE A 7 -31.02 3.14 3.98
C ILE A 7 -29.86 2.24 4.38
N LYS A 8 -30.11 1.22 5.20
CA LYS A 8 -29.07 0.26 5.58
C LYS A 8 -28.46 -0.46 4.37
N LYS A 9 -29.28 -0.90 3.41
CA LYS A 9 -28.81 -1.59 2.19
C LYS A 9 -27.98 -0.65 1.32
N THR A 10 -28.41 0.58 1.14
CA THR A 10 -27.67 1.60 0.39
C THR A 10 -26.34 1.91 1.05
N PHE A 11 -26.30 2.09 2.38
CA PHE A 11 -25.07 2.28 3.14
C PHE A 11 -24.06 1.16 2.87
N TYR A 12 -24.44 -0.11 3.05
CA TYR A 12 -23.53 -1.24 2.85
C TYR A 12 -23.00 -1.35 1.40
N ASN A 13 -23.77 -0.91 0.41
CA ASN A 13 -23.38 -1.00 -0.99
C ASN A 13 -22.40 0.10 -1.42
N TYR A 14 -22.53 1.30 -0.88
CA TYR A 14 -21.80 2.47 -1.41
C TYR A 14 -20.76 3.05 -0.44
N PHE A 15 -20.77 2.68 0.83
CA PHE A 15 -19.88 3.25 1.86
C PHE A 15 -18.40 3.24 1.45
N PHE A 16 -17.87 2.08 1.05
CA PHE A 16 -16.46 1.99 0.64
C PHE A 16 -16.18 2.62 -0.73
N ALA A 17 -17.17 2.67 -1.61
CA ALA A 17 -17.06 3.42 -2.87
C ALA A 17 -16.90 4.92 -2.59
N CYS A 18 -17.71 5.47 -1.69
CA CYS A 18 -17.57 6.86 -1.24
C CYS A 18 -16.22 7.11 -0.53
N ILE A 19 -15.74 6.18 0.29
CA ILE A 19 -14.43 6.31 0.94
C ILE A 19 -13.30 6.44 -0.09
N ILE A 20 -13.26 5.59 -1.13
CA ILE A 20 -12.23 5.72 -2.18
C ILE A 20 -12.26 7.10 -2.82
N LEU A 21 -13.44 7.59 -3.20
CA LEU A 21 -13.59 8.90 -3.82
C LEU A 21 -13.16 10.02 -2.89
N LEU A 22 -13.64 10.00 -1.64
CA LEU A 22 -13.29 11.02 -0.64
C LEU A 22 -11.77 11.08 -0.41
N PHE A 23 -11.10 9.93 -0.32
CA PHE A 23 -9.65 9.92 -0.18
C PHE A 23 -8.93 10.41 -1.42
N TYR A 24 -9.32 9.95 -2.59
CA TYR A 24 -8.71 10.37 -3.85
C TYR A 24 -8.83 11.88 -4.04
N PHE A 25 -10.04 12.45 -3.86
CA PHE A 25 -10.24 13.89 -3.96
C PHE A 25 -9.53 14.67 -2.85
N SER A 26 -9.49 14.15 -1.63
CA SER A 26 -8.76 14.83 -0.55
C SER A 26 -7.25 14.89 -0.80
N GLU A 27 -6.67 13.84 -1.40
CA GLU A 27 -5.27 13.88 -1.85
C GLU A 27 -5.08 14.90 -2.98
N ALA A 28 -6.01 14.92 -3.96
CA ALA A 28 -5.98 15.86 -5.07
C ALA A 28 -5.99 17.33 -4.59
N VAL A 29 -6.94 17.67 -3.72
CA VAL A 29 -7.04 19.02 -3.14
C VAL A 29 -5.80 19.36 -2.33
N SER A 30 -5.33 18.44 -1.47
CA SER A 30 -4.13 18.69 -0.66
C SER A 30 -2.86 18.84 -1.51
N LYS A 31 -2.76 18.11 -2.63
CA LYS A 31 -1.66 18.25 -3.59
C LYS A 31 -1.70 19.60 -4.30
N TYR A 32 -2.89 20.02 -4.74
CA TYR A 32 -3.10 21.33 -5.36
C TYR A 32 -2.66 22.46 -4.44
N TYR A 33 -3.11 22.46 -3.19
CA TYR A 33 -2.73 23.46 -2.20
C TYR A 33 -1.23 23.43 -1.88
N LEU A 34 -0.62 22.25 -1.76
CA LEU A 34 0.82 22.12 -1.55
C LEU A 34 1.62 22.74 -2.70
N TYR A 35 1.14 22.57 -3.93
CA TYR A 35 1.83 23.04 -5.13
C TYR A 35 1.70 24.56 -5.33
N TYR A 36 0.49 25.12 -5.19
CA TYR A 36 0.22 26.52 -5.49
C TYR A 36 0.36 27.46 -4.28
N HIS A 37 0.14 26.97 -3.09
CA HIS A 37 0.12 27.80 -1.87
C HIS A 37 1.23 27.42 -0.87
N SER A 38 2.09 26.46 -1.20
CA SER A 38 3.15 25.93 -0.31
C SER A 38 2.64 25.44 1.06
N HIS A 39 1.34 25.32 1.24
CA HIS A 39 0.68 24.87 2.47
C HIS A 39 0.17 23.44 2.33
N LYS A 40 0.55 22.58 3.27
CA LYS A 40 0.08 21.21 3.33
C LYS A 40 -1.26 21.14 4.07
N LEU A 41 -2.34 21.00 3.33
CA LEU A 41 -3.64 20.70 3.93
C LEU A 41 -3.67 19.27 4.49
N ASN A 42 -4.13 19.15 5.73
CA ASN A 42 -4.24 17.84 6.40
C ASN A 42 -5.57 17.11 6.10
N LEU A 43 -6.22 17.42 4.96
CA LEU A 43 -7.51 16.82 4.59
C LEU A 43 -7.53 15.29 4.62
N PRO A 44 -6.57 14.56 4.01
CA PRO A 44 -6.58 13.10 4.07
C PRO A 44 -6.43 12.57 5.50
N LYS A 45 -5.69 13.29 6.37
CA LYS A 45 -5.55 12.93 7.79
C LYS A 45 -6.88 13.10 8.53
N ASN A 46 -7.57 14.23 8.32
CA ASN A 46 -8.84 14.53 8.99
C ASN A 46 -9.94 13.55 8.56
N ILE A 47 -10.03 13.25 7.27
CA ILE A 47 -10.99 12.26 6.75
C ILE A 47 -10.72 10.87 7.37
N LYS A 48 -9.45 10.46 7.51
CA LYS A 48 -9.11 9.20 8.20
C LYS A 48 -9.61 9.17 9.62
N ILE A 49 -9.43 10.26 10.37
CA ILE A 49 -9.89 10.35 11.76
C ILE A 49 -11.41 10.13 11.81
N VAL A 50 -12.16 10.83 10.98
CA VAL A 50 -13.63 10.67 10.92
C VAL A 50 -14.01 9.23 10.58
N ILE A 51 -13.35 8.61 9.60
CA ILE A 51 -13.63 7.22 9.21
C ILE A 51 -13.25 6.25 10.34
N ILE A 52 -12.15 6.47 11.05
CA ILE A 52 -11.79 5.64 12.21
C ILE A 52 -12.90 5.70 13.26
N PHE A 53 -13.41 6.87 13.60
CA PHE A 53 -14.52 7.01 14.55
C PHE A 53 -15.78 6.27 14.06
N LEU A 54 -16.20 6.48 12.83
CA LEU A 54 -17.39 5.80 12.26
C LEU A 54 -17.25 4.27 12.30
N LEU A 55 -16.08 3.75 11.90
CA LEU A 55 -15.82 2.31 11.90
C LEU A 55 -15.67 1.75 13.32
N PHE A 56 -15.14 2.52 14.27
CA PHE A 56 -15.02 2.13 15.67
C PHE A 56 -16.40 1.92 16.29
N PHE A 57 -17.30 2.89 16.14
CA PHE A 57 -18.70 2.74 16.60
C PHE A 57 -19.40 1.58 15.89
N TYR A 58 -19.14 1.38 14.60
CA TYR A 58 -19.67 0.24 13.86
C TYR A 58 -19.19 -1.10 14.45
N LEU A 59 -17.91 -1.24 14.81
CA LEU A 59 -17.37 -2.47 15.42
C LEU A 59 -17.96 -2.73 16.81
N ILE A 60 -18.15 -1.70 17.63
CA ILE A 60 -18.81 -1.80 18.94
C ILE A 60 -20.26 -2.26 18.74
N TYR A 61 -20.99 -1.61 17.84
CA TYR A 61 -22.37 -1.99 17.52
C TYR A 61 -22.48 -3.44 17.04
N GLN A 62 -21.52 -3.93 16.27
CA GLN A 62 -21.44 -5.31 15.81
C GLN A 62 -20.88 -6.30 16.85
N LYS A 63 -20.59 -5.85 18.07
CA LYS A 63 -20.00 -6.64 19.17
C LYS A 63 -18.75 -7.44 18.75
N LYS A 64 -17.85 -6.84 17.94
CA LYS A 64 -16.65 -7.50 17.42
C LYS A 64 -15.45 -7.37 18.38
N THR A 65 -15.61 -7.85 19.61
CA THR A 65 -14.61 -7.79 20.70
C THR A 65 -13.25 -8.38 20.28
N LYS A 66 -13.22 -9.48 19.53
CA LYS A 66 -11.97 -10.11 19.07
C LYS A 66 -11.07 -9.18 18.25
N ILE A 67 -11.64 -8.24 17.48
CA ILE A 67 -10.85 -7.26 16.72
C ILE A 67 -10.27 -6.22 17.67
N MET A 68 -11.08 -5.75 18.61
CA MET A 68 -10.65 -4.78 19.61
C MET A 68 -9.51 -5.33 20.49
N ILE A 69 -9.61 -6.59 20.93
CA ILE A 69 -8.55 -7.26 21.71
C ILE A 69 -7.23 -7.30 20.93
N LYS A 70 -7.25 -7.59 19.62
CA LYS A 70 -6.04 -7.58 18.78
C LYS A 70 -5.38 -6.20 18.72
N LEU A 71 -6.19 -5.15 18.57
CA LEU A 71 -5.69 -3.77 18.53
C LEU A 71 -5.14 -3.35 19.90
N LEU A 72 -5.81 -3.72 20.99
CA LEU A 72 -5.34 -3.47 22.35
C LEU A 72 -4.02 -4.19 22.64
N LEU A 73 -3.88 -5.44 22.20
CA LEU A 73 -2.62 -6.20 22.36
C LEU A 73 -1.45 -5.49 21.66
N LEU A 74 -1.63 -5.01 20.41
CA LEU A 74 -0.58 -4.28 19.71
C LEU A 74 -0.28 -2.93 20.37
N LEU A 75 -1.31 -2.26 20.86
CA LEU A 75 -1.15 -1.00 21.58
C LEU A 75 -0.40 -1.21 22.89
N SER A 76 -0.69 -2.27 23.65
CA SER A 76 0.01 -2.57 24.91
C SER A 76 1.49 -2.90 24.66
N LEU A 77 1.82 -3.67 23.63
CA LEU A 77 3.23 -3.91 23.25
C LEU A 77 3.95 -2.61 22.91
N PHE A 78 3.33 -1.72 22.13
CA PHE A 78 3.89 -0.42 21.82
C PHE A 78 4.10 0.43 23.10
N ILE A 79 3.13 0.47 24.00
CA ILE A 79 3.23 1.20 25.28
C ILE A 79 4.39 0.67 26.11
N VAL A 80 4.54 -0.66 26.25
CA VAL A 80 5.67 -1.28 26.98
C VAL A 80 6.99 -0.85 26.38
N GLY A 81 7.14 -0.87 25.04
CA GLY A 81 8.33 -0.41 24.36
C GLY A 81 8.62 1.08 24.57
N GLN A 82 7.60 1.93 24.60
CA GLN A 82 7.79 3.37 24.85
C GLN A 82 8.16 3.66 26.31
N LEU A 83 7.56 2.95 27.26
CA LEU A 83 7.88 3.09 28.69
C LEU A 83 9.34 2.74 28.98
N SER A 84 9.88 1.71 28.30
CA SER A 84 11.28 1.30 28.50
C SER A 84 12.29 2.30 27.95
N LEU A 85 11.87 3.25 27.11
CA LEU A 85 12.71 4.35 26.62
C LEU A 85 12.71 5.59 27.52
N ASN A 86 11.94 5.60 28.61
CA ASN A 86 11.78 6.76 29.54
C ASN A 86 11.36 8.07 28.86
N TYR A 87 10.68 8.01 27.72
CA TYR A 87 10.16 9.17 27.00
C TYR A 87 8.64 9.37 27.23
N ASP A 88 8.17 10.61 27.08
CA ASP A 88 6.75 10.95 27.20
C ASP A 88 5.87 10.11 26.28
N LEU A 89 4.98 9.32 26.86
CA LEU A 89 4.02 8.47 26.13
C LEU A 89 3.00 9.27 25.34
N LEU A 90 2.64 10.44 25.82
CA LEU A 90 1.54 11.28 25.30
C LEU A 90 1.96 12.21 24.15
N ASN A 91 3.16 12.05 23.62
CA ASN A 91 3.55 12.83 22.44
C ASN A 91 2.65 12.50 21.25
N VAL A 92 2.05 13.53 20.63
CA VAL A 92 1.14 13.44 19.47
C VAL A 92 1.78 12.68 18.30
N GLU A 93 3.11 12.79 18.15
CA GLU A 93 3.85 12.10 17.11
C GLU A 93 3.82 10.59 17.31
N LYS A 94 4.08 10.10 18.53
CA LYS A 94 4.06 8.66 18.86
C LYS A 94 2.67 8.06 18.72
N ILE A 95 1.63 8.79 19.17
CA ILE A 95 0.23 8.39 18.95
C ILE A 95 -0.08 8.29 17.46
N THR A 96 0.43 9.24 16.67
CA THR A 96 0.24 9.21 15.21
C THR A 96 0.96 8.03 14.57
N ILE A 97 2.15 7.65 15.06
CA ILE A 97 2.91 6.50 14.56
C ILE A 97 2.12 5.21 14.80
N ILE A 98 1.74 4.93 16.05
CA ILE A 98 1.01 3.70 16.34
C ILE A 98 -0.36 3.63 15.65
N ALA A 99 -1.06 4.76 15.56
CA ALA A 99 -2.33 4.83 14.84
C ALA A 99 -2.19 4.44 13.36
N LYS A 100 -1.08 4.78 12.71
CA LYS A 100 -0.80 4.38 11.31
C LYS A 100 -0.61 2.86 11.18
N TYR A 101 0.01 2.21 12.16
CA TYR A 101 0.17 0.75 12.16
C TYR A 101 -1.12 0.01 12.53
N LEU A 102 -1.92 0.53 13.44
CA LEU A 102 -3.19 -0.10 13.81
C LEU A 102 -4.27 0.04 12.72
N PHE A 103 -4.24 1.13 11.96
CA PHE A 103 -5.24 1.44 10.94
C PHE A 103 -5.44 0.32 9.89
N PRO A 104 -4.40 -0.30 9.32
CA PRO A 104 -4.56 -1.39 8.36
C PRO A 104 -5.39 -2.56 8.88
N ILE A 105 -5.08 -3.04 10.07
CA ILE A 105 -5.77 -4.17 10.68
C ILE A 105 -7.23 -3.81 10.97
N PHE A 106 -7.44 -2.62 11.53
CA PHE A 106 -8.75 -2.09 11.85
C PHE A 106 -9.62 -1.93 10.58
N PHE A 107 -9.09 -1.28 9.56
CA PHE A 107 -9.81 -0.93 8.34
C PHE A 107 -10.16 -2.17 7.50
N LEU A 108 -9.23 -3.11 7.30
CA LEU A 108 -9.46 -4.35 6.54
C LEU A 108 -10.52 -5.24 7.21
N ASN A 109 -10.49 -5.36 8.54
CA ASN A 109 -11.52 -6.14 9.25
C ASN A 109 -12.91 -5.48 9.16
N SER A 110 -12.98 -4.17 9.30
CA SER A 110 -14.24 -3.42 9.15
C SER A 110 -14.79 -3.53 7.74
N ALA A 111 -13.92 -3.42 6.72
CA ALA A 111 -14.29 -3.61 5.33
C ALA A 111 -14.89 -4.99 5.08
N TYR A 112 -14.24 -6.03 5.56
CA TYR A 112 -14.76 -7.41 5.46
C TYR A 112 -16.18 -7.55 6.02
N LEU A 113 -16.43 -6.98 7.19
CA LEU A 113 -17.74 -7.08 7.86
C LEU A 113 -18.84 -6.31 7.11
N ILE A 114 -18.53 -5.15 6.56
CA ILE A 114 -19.46 -4.33 5.81
C ILE A 114 -19.79 -5.00 4.47
N PHE A 115 -18.79 -5.47 3.73
CA PHE A 115 -18.98 -6.14 2.44
C PHE A 115 -19.69 -7.50 2.56
N LYS A 116 -19.69 -8.12 3.72
CA LYS A 116 -20.53 -9.32 3.96
C LYS A 116 -22.03 -9.02 3.82
N LYS A 117 -22.44 -7.76 4.04
CA LYS A 117 -23.83 -7.31 4.00
C LYS A 117 -24.21 -6.52 2.77
N GLY A 118 -23.22 -6.12 1.94
CA GLY A 118 -23.40 -5.25 0.79
C GLY A 118 -22.93 -5.84 -0.53
N LYS A 119 -23.31 -5.17 -1.64
CA LYS A 119 -22.85 -5.49 -2.99
C LYS A 119 -21.44 -4.90 -3.20
N LYS A 120 -20.50 -5.71 -3.71
CA LYS A 120 -19.11 -5.31 -3.99
C LYS A 120 -18.98 -4.54 -5.32
N GLN A 121 -19.96 -4.65 -6.24
CA GLN A 121 -19.86 -4.11 -7.60
C GLN A 121 -19.68 -2.59 -7.68
N PRO A 122 -20.42 -1.73 -6.93
CA PRO A 122 -20.21 -0.29 -6.98
C PRO A 122 -18.79 0.10 -6.57
N PHE A 123 -18.25 -0.56 -5.56
CA PHE A 123 -16.89 -0.34 -5.07
C PHE A 123 -15.82 -0.62 -6.16
N PHE A 124 -15.93 -1.75 -6.86
CA PHE A 124 -15.02 -2.10 -7.95
C PHE A 124 -15.13 -1.12 -9.13
N LYS A 125 -16.35 -0.69 -9.49
CA LYS A 125 -16.55 0.30 -10.55
C LYS A 125 -15.89 1.64 -10.22
N VAL A 126 -16.09 2.12 -8.99
CA VAL A 126 -15.45 3.37 -8.54
C VAL A 126 -13.94 3.25 -8.57
N PHE A 127 -13.38 2.13 -8.13
CA PHE A 127 -11.94 1.90 -8.22
C PHE A 127 -11.44 1.94 -9.66
N GLU A 128 -12.15 1.32 -10.60
CA GLU A 128 -11.84 1.37 -12.04
C GLU A 128 -11.90 2.79 -12.60
N TYR A 129 -12.88 3.59 -12.20
CA TYR A 129 -12.94 5.00 -12.60
C TYR A 129 -11.76 5.81 -12.06
N VAL A 130 -11.34 5.58 -10.82
CA VAL A 130 -10.14 6.23 -10.27
C VAL A 130 -8.89 5.82 -11.04
N ILE A 131 -8.76 4.53 -11.42
CA ILE A 131 -7.65 4.08 -12.29
C ILE A 131 -7.65 4.86 -13.59
N ILE A 132 -8.77 4.90 -14.33
CA ILE A 132 -8.85 5.58 -15.63
C ILE A 132 -8.52 7.06 -15.48
N PHE A 133 -9.16 7.73 -14.53
CA PHE A 133 -9.00 9.17 -14.34
C PHE A 133 -7.56 9.53 -13.97
N ASN A 134 -6.97 8.85 -12.98
CA ASN A 134 -5.58 9.13 -12.61
C ASN A 134 -4.59 8.74 -13.72
N SER A 135 -4.87 7.69 -14.50
CA SER A 135 -4.06 7.27 -15.63
C SER A 135 -4.04 8.31 -16.76
N ILE A 136 -5.20 8.89 -17.07
CA ILE A 136 -5.29 10.00 -18.04
C ILE A 136 -4.43 11.18 -17.57
N LEU A 137 -4.52 11.56 -16.30
CA LEU A 137 -3.72 12.65 -15.74
C LEU A 137 -2.22 12.36 -15.74
N LEU A 138 -1.82 11.10 -15.54
CA LEU A 138 -0.42 10.69 -15.67
C LEU A 138 0.09 10.83 -17.11
N ILE A 139 -0.70 10.39 -18.09
CA ILE A 139 -0.35 10.50 -19.50
C ILE A 139 -0.27 11.97 -19.92
N ILE A 140 -1.25 12.78 -19.53
CA ILE A 140 -1.23 14.24 -19.77
C ILE A 140 0.01 14.86 -19.08
N GLY A 141 0.27 14.48 -17.84
CA GLY A 141 1.43 14.94 -17.10
C GLY A 141 2.75 14.63 -17.79
N PHE A 142 2.87 13.42 -18.32
CA PHE A 142 4.04 12.97 -19.05
C PHE A 142 4.21 13.69 -20.41
N LEU A 143 3.15 13.74 -21.23
CA LEU A 143 3.19 14.34 -22.57
C LEU A 143 3.43 15.85 -22.54
N PHE A 144 2.77 16.54 -21.62
CA PHE A 144 2.82 18.01 -21.51
C PHE A 144 3.74 18.51 -20.39
N ASN A 145 4.48 17.60 -19.76
CA ASN A 145 5.40 17.92 -18.67
C ASN A 145 4.78 18.75 -17.52
N VAL A 146 3.50 18.45 -17.17
CA VAL A 146 2.74 19.21 -16.17
C VAL A 146 3.35 19.01 -14.79
N LYS A 147 3.95 20.08 -14.24
CA LYS A 147 4.67 20.05 -12.96
C LYS A 147 3.81 19.55 -11.80
N LEU A 148 2.51 19.90 -11.76
CA LEU A 148 1.59 19.45 -10.71
C LEU A 148 1.51 17.92 -10.63
N PHE A 149 1.63 17.21 -11.74
CA PHE A 149 1.51 15.75 -11.78
C PHE A 149 2.84 15.02 -11.58
N LYS A 150 3.97 15.76 -11.55
CA LYS A 150 5.28 15.18 -11.23
C LYS A 150 5.37 14.71 -9.79
N THR A 151 6.13 13.63 -9.59
CA THR A 151 6.48 13.11 -8.27
C THR A 151 7.70 13.81 -7.70
N TYR A 152 8.67 14.09 -8.56
CA TYR A 152 9.98 14.64 -8.19
C TYR A 152 10.35 15.82 -9.10
N THR A 153 11.16 16.74 -8.57
CA THR A 153 11.65 17.90 -9.35
C THR A 153 12.75 17.53 -10.32
N HIS A 154 13.67 16.64 -9.92
CA HIS A 154 14.90 16.31 -10.67
C HIS A 154 14.96 14.88 -11.18
N ARG A 155 13.96 14.06 -10.90
CA ARG A 155 13.85 12.67 -11.33
C ARG A 155 12.62 12.44 -12.19
N PHE A 156 12.68 11.41 -13.05
CA PHE A 156 11.51 10.90 -13.74
C PHE A 156 10.49 10.34 -12.76
N GLY A 157 9.24 10.52 -13.08
CA GLY A 157 8.11 9.95 -12.36
C GLY A 157 6.97 10.92 -12.19
N PHE A 158 5.77 10.38 -12.36
CA PHE A 158 4.53 11.12 -12.21
C PHE A 158 3.60 10.35 -11.25
N ASN A 159 2.84 11.06 -10.43
CA ASN A 159 1.89 10.45 -9.49
C ASN A 159 0.44 10.93 -9.69
N GLY A 160 0.18 11.71 -10.75
CA GLY A 160 -1.13 12.28 -11.01
C GLY A 160 -1.59 13.16 -9.83
N LEU A 161 -2.73 12.85 -9.26
CA LEU A 161 -3.27 13.60 -8.11
C LEU A 161 -2.87 13.02 -6.74
N PHE A 162 -2.15 11.92 -6.68
CA PHE A 162 -1.64 11.42 -5.40
C PHE A 162 -0.55 12.35 -4.83
N ILE A 163 -0.58 12.58 -3.51
CA ILE A 163 0.40 13.45 -2.84
C ILE A 163 1.77 12.78 -2.82
N THR A 164 1.83 11.46 -2.53
CA THR A 164 3.09 10.75 -2.33
C THR A 164 3.35 9.72 -3.43
N SER A 165 4.61 9.52 -3.76
CA SER A 165 5.05 8.45 -4.66
C SER A 165 4.65 7.07 -4.13
N ALA A 166 4.72 6.85 -2.82
CA ALA A 166 4.34 5.59 -2.20
C ALA A 166 2.87 5.24 -2.46
N THR A 167 1.94 6.20 -2.28
CA THR A 167 0.52 5.97 -2.54
C THR A 167 0.28 5.61 -4.01
N SER A 168 0.85 6.36 -4.95
CA SER A 168 0.74 6.08 -6.38
C SER A 168 1.31 4.71 -6.74
N THR A 169 2.50 4.40 -6.25
CA THR A 169 3.17 3.11 -6.47
C THR A 169 2.29 1.93 -6.06
N TYR A 170 1.85 1.89 -4.82
CA TYR A 170 1.04 0.78 -4.33
C TYR A 170 -0.37 0.77 -4.92
N PHE A 171 -0.93 1.94 -5.28
CA PHE A 171 -2.18 2.01 -6.01
C PHE A 171 -2.08 1.27 -7.35
N TYR A 172 -1.04 1.51 -8.14
CA TYR A 172 -0.86 0.83 -9.43
C TYR A 172 -0.47 -0.64 -9.28
N ILE A 173 0.30 -1.03 -8.27
CA ILE A 173 0.55 -2.45 -7.94
C ILE A 173 -0.77 -3.16 -7.65
N ILE A 174 -1.64 -2.55 -6.83
CA ILE A 174 -2.96 -3.07 -6.51
C ILE A 174 -3.85 -3.13 -7.76
N ALA A 175 -3.83 -2.09 -8.60
CA ALA A 175 -4.62 -2.02 -9.83
C ALA A 175 -4.21 -3.11 -10.83
N ILE A 176 -2.91 -3.31 -11.07
CA ILE A 176 -2.39 -4.37 -11.96
C ILE A 176 -2.81 -5.74 -11.44
N PHE A 177 -2.62 -6.00 -10.16
CA PHE A 177 -2.99 -7.29 -9.59
C PHE A 177 -4.51 -7.52 -9.58
N TYR A 178 -5.31 -6.47 -9.32
CA TYR A 178 -6.77 -6.51 -9.44
C TYR A 178 -7.20 -6.92 -10.85
N LEU A 179 -6.62 -6.32 -11.88
CA LEU A 179 -6.93 -6.63 -13.27
C LEU A 179 -6.49 -8.07 -13.61
N PHE A 180 -5.31 -8.48 -13.16
CA PHE A 180 -4.84 -9.85 -13.31
C PHE A 180 -5.82 -10.87 -12.70
N MET A 181 -6.35 -10.62 -11.50
CA MET A 181 -7.32 -11.50 -10.83
C MET A 181 -8.71 -11.46 -11.47
N LYS A 182 -9.11 -10.31 -12.03
CA LYS A 182 -10.43 -10.13 -12.64
C LYS A 182 -10.55 -10.83 -13.99
N ASN A 183 -9.51 -10.84 -14.79
CA ASN A 183 -9.31 -11.50 -16.09
C ASN A 183 -10.58 -11.67 -16.94
N LYS A 184 -11.22 -10.55 -17.30
CA LYS A 184 -12.42 -10.55 -18.16
C LYS A 184 -12.04 -10.34 -19.62
N LYS A 185 -12.66 -11.11 -20.52
CA LYS A 185 -12.54 -10.92 -21.97
C LYS A 185 -13.56 -9.87 -22.44
N SER A 186 -13.18 -8.58 -22.40
CA SER A 186 -13.99 -7.47 -22.96
C SER A 186 -13.07 -6.33 -23.42
N TYR A 187 -13.48 -5.56 -24.43
CA TYR A 187 -12.73 -4.40 -24.93
C TYR A 187 -12.44 -3.39 -23.83
N TYR A 188 -13.41 -3.11 -22.99
CA TYR A 188 -13.24 -2.24 -21.82
C TYR A 188 -12.13 -2.74 -20.90
N PHE A 189 -12.07 -4.04 -20.65
CA PHE A 189 -11.08 -4.63 -19.78
C PHE A 189 -9.67 -4.57 -20.40
N TYR A 190 -9.53 -4.81 -21.71
CA TYR A 190 -8.25 -4.67 -22.40
C TYR A 190 -7.76 -3.23 -22.39
N PHE A 191 -8.66 -2.26 -22.67
CA PHE A 191 -8.34 -0.83 -22.57
C PHE A 191 -7.90 -0.45 -21.15
N LEU A 192 -8.64 -0.87 -20.12
CA LEU A 192 -8.31 -0.59 -18.73
C LEU A 192 -6.95 -1.20 -18.34
N SER A 193 -6.64 -2.39 -18.81
CA SER A 193 -5.35 -3.05 -18.56
C SER A 193 -4.20 -2.33 -19.26
N ALA A 194 -4.38 -1.96 -20.52
CA ALA A 194 -3.36 -1.23 -21.29
C ALA A 194 -3.05 0.14 -20.65
N ILE A 195 -4.07 0.95 -20.35
CA ILE A 195 -3.85 2.26 -19.74
C ILE A 195 -3.22 2.15 -18.35
N THR A 196 -3.58 1.11 -17.57
CA THR A 196 -2.98 0.86 -16.25
C THR A 196 -1.50 0.49 -16.37
N LEU A 197 -1.13 -0.37 -17.32
CA LEU A 197 0.26 -0.77 -17.55
C LEU A 197 1.12 0.42 -18.02
N VAL A 198 0.65 1.20 -19.00
CA VAL A 198 1.34 2.41 -19.45
C VAL A 198 1.53 3.38 -18.29
N SER A 199 0.48 3.64 -17.52
CA SER A 199 0.56 4.55 -16.38
C SER A 199 1.48 4.04 -15.28
N SER A 200 1.55 2.73 -15.06
CA SER A 200 2.46 2.14 -14.08
C SER A 200 3.94 2.40 -14.43
N VAL A 201 4.28 2.37 -15.71
CA VAL A 201 5.64 2.73 -16.19
C VAL A 201 5.89 4.23 -15.98
N ILE A 202 4.92 5.09 -16.30
CA ILE A 202 5.02 6.55 -16.13
C ILE A 202 5.19 6.95 -14.65
N VAL A 203 4.66 6.18 -13.70
CA VAL A 203 4.91 6.41 -12.26
C VAL A 203 6.41 6.32 -11.93
N GLY A 204 7.20 5.55 -12.66
CA GLY A 204 8.66 5.58 -12.64
C GLY A 204 9.30 5.10 -11.33
N THR A 205 8.62 4.31 -10.51
CA THR A 205 9.19 3.82 -9.24
C THR A 205 9.73 2.39 -9.37
N LYS A 206 10.89 2.14 -8.77
CA LYS A 206 11.55 0.82 -8.77
C LYS A 206 10.62 -0.30 -8.29
N SER A 207 9.78 -0.02 -7.30
CA SER A 207 8.85 -1.00 -6.74
C SER A 207 7.80 -1.49 -7.75
N ILE A 208 7.34 -0.63 -8.67
CA ILE A 208 6.42 -1.03 -9.75
C ILE A 208 7.16 -1.90 -10.77
N PHE A 209 8.36 -1.50 -11.19
CA PHE A 209 9.17 -2.31 -12.11
C PHE A 209 9.47 -3.68 -11.52
N LEU A 210 9.86 -3.73 -10.25
CA LEU A 210 10.06 -4.99 -9.53
C LEU A 210 8.79 -5.84 -9.50
N PHE A 211 7.63 -5.24 -9.20
CA PHE A 211 6.36 -5.96 -9.21
C PHE A 211 6.01 -6.52 -10.59
N LEU A 212 6.20 -5.74 -11.65
CA LEU A 212 5.97 -6.17 -13.03
C LEU A 212 6.90 -7.33 -13.41
N MET A 213 8.18 -7.27 -13.05
CA MET A 213 9.14 -8.36 -13.28
C MET A 213 8.70 -9.64 -12.56
N LEU A 214 8.33 -9.54 -11.27
CA LEU A 214 7.84 -10.69 -10.49
C LEU A 214 6.56 -11.27 -11.10
N LEU A 215 5.63 -10.42 -11.56
CA LEU A 215 4.37 -10.85 -12.18
C LEU A 215 4.61 -11.58 -13.50
N ILE A 216 5.50 -11.08 -14.35
CA ILE A 216 5.89 -11.71 -15.61
C ILE A 216 6.50 -13.10 -15.35
N LEU A 217 7.41 -13.20 -14.37
CA LEU A 217 7.98 -14.47 -13.95
C LEU A 217 6.89 -15.42 -13.45
N PHE A 218 6.00 -14.97 -12.58
CA PHE A 218 4.90 -15.78 -12.07
C PHE A 218 4.00 -16.31 -13.19
N ILE A 219 3.61 -15.47 -14.16
CA ILE A 219 2.80 -15.88 -15.30
C ILE A 219 3.54 -16.96 -16.12
N SER A 220 4.81 -16.74 -16.41
CA SER A 220 5.65 -17.65 -17.21
C SER A 220 5.79 -19.02 -16.56
N PHE A 221 5.94 -19.07 -15.23
CA PHE A 221 6.12 -20.33 -14.50
C PHE A 221 4.82 -21.07 -14.21
N TYR A 222 3.73 -20.36 -13.87
CA TYR A 222 2.54 -20.99 -13.30
C TYR A 222 1.31 -20.96 -14.21
N LYS A 223 1.21 -20.01 -15.17
CA LYS A 223 0.02 -19.90 -16.03
C LYS A 223 0.19 -20.52 -17.39
N ILE A 224 1.43 -20.72 -17.85
CA ILE A 224 1.72 -21.26 -19.18
C ILE A 224 1.94 -22.77 -19.10
N ASN A 225 1.37 -23.51 -20.07
CA ASN A 225 1.51 -24.95 -20.18
C ASN A 225 2.98 -25.36 -20.24
N LYS A 226 3.32 -26.50 -19.64
CA LYS A 226 4.70 -27.02 -19.57
C LYS A 226 5.39 -27.04 -20.94
N LYS A 227 4.65 -27.42 -22.04
CA LYS A 227 5.16 -27.44 -23.41
C LYS A 227 5.72 -26.10 -23.92
N HIS A 228 5.11 -24.97 -23.47
CA HIS A 228 5.50 -23.62 -23.93
C HIS A 228 6.27 -22.81 -22.87
N ARG A 229 6.58 -23.44 -21.73
CA ARG A 229 7.20 -22.73 -20.59
C ARG A 229 8.55 -22.14 -20.91
N ILE A 230 9.43 -22.90 -21.63
CA ILE A 230 10.76 -22.41 -22.00
C ILE A 230 10.66 -21.18 -22.89
N LYS A 231 9.79 -21.22 -23.94
CA LYS A 231 9.56 -20.06 -24.83
C LYS A 231 9.03 -18.85 -24.04
N ALA A 232 8.12 -19.09 -23.10
CA ALA A 232 7.57 -18.04 -22.25
C ALA A 232 8.62 -17.47 -21.28
N MET A 233 9.55 -18.26 -20.78
CA MET A 233 10.64 -17.79 -19.95
C MET A 233 11.62 -16.91 -20.77
N ILE A 234 11.98 -17.31 -21.98
CA ILE A 234 12.80 -16.51 -22.88
C ILE A 234 12.11 -15.17 -23.15
N PHE A 235 10.82 -15.20 -23.50
CA PHE A 235 10.04 -13.98 -23.71
C PHE A 235 9.95 -13.10 -22.44
N ALA A 236 9.81 -13.71 -21.26
CA ALA A 236 9.85 -13.01 -20.00
C ALA A 236 11.18 -12.30 -19.76
N VAL A 237 12.31 -12.96 -20.04
CA VAL A 237 13.65 -12.33 -19.94
C VAL A 237 13.75 -11.12 -20.88
N VAL A 238 13.29 -11.25 -22.12
CA VAL A 238 13.29 -10.12 -23.09
C VAL A 238 12.46 -8.96 -22.55
N ILE A 239 11.23 -9.19 -22.07
CA ILE A 239 10.39 -8.11 -21.51
C ILE A 239 11.05 -7.48 -20.27
N ILE A 240 11.63 -8.29 -19.38
CA ILE A 240 12.33 -7.79 -18.20
C ILE A 240 13.53 -6.92 -18.61
N SER A 241 14.29 -7.33 -19.63
CA SER A 241 15.40 -6.54 -20.17
C SER A 241 14.93 -5.22 -20.77
N ILE A 242 13.79 -5.23 -21.49
CA ILE A 242 13.16 -4.00 -22.01
C ILE A 242 12.73 -3.08 -20.85
N LEU A 243 12.08 -3.61 -19.82
CA LEU A 243 11.67 -2.81 -18.64
C LEU A 243 12.88 -2.22 -17.91
N ALA A 244 13.97 -2.98 -17.78
CA ALA A 244 15.21 -2.48 -17.19
C ALA A 244 15.85 -1.39 -18.06
N ALA A 245 15.90 -1.57 -19.39
CA ALA A 245 16.39 -0.56 -20.32
C ALA A 245 15.56 0.73 -20.25
N LEU A 246 14.24 0.62 -20.26
CA LEU A 246 13.33 1.78 -20.10
C LEU A 246 13.59 2.51 -18.78
N PHE A 247 13.80 1.79 -17.69
CA PHE A 247 14.12 2.40 -16.40
C PHE A 247 15.40 3.24 -16.48
N PHE A 248 16.48 2.73 -17.08
CA PHE A 248 17.74 3.48 -17.22
C PHE A 248 17.64 4.64 -18.24
N ILE A 249 16.83 4.51 -19.29
CA ILE A 249 16.57 5.59 -20.23
C ILE A 249 15.85 6.76 -19.53
N PHE A 250 14.84 6.47 -18.71
CA PHE A 250 14.10 7.50 -18.01
C PHE A 250 14.84 8.07 -16.79
N GLU A 251 15.79 7.31 -16.22
CA GLU A 251 16.58 7.71 -15.05
C GLU A 251 18.10 7.57 -15.30
N PRO A 252 18.67 8.34 -16.23
CA PRO A 252 20.11 8.23 -16.57
C PRO A 252 21.02 8.58 -15.39
N SER A 253 20.58 9.47 -14.50
CA SER A 253 21.28 9.81 -13.25
C SER A 253 21.50 8.61 -12.33
N TYR A 254 20.72 7.53 -12.52
CA TYR A 254 20.83 6.34 -11.68
C TYR A 254 22.14 5.57 -11.90
N LEU A 255 22.67 5.56 -13.10
CA LEU A 255 23.98 4.94 -13.40
C LEU A 255 25.13 5.67 -12.70
N ASN A 256 25.09 7.00 -12.69
CA ASN A 256 26.08 7.79 -11.94
C ASN A 256 25.95 7.53 -10.43
N PHE A 257 24.72 7.42 -9.95
CA PHE A 257 24.44 7.10 -8.57
C PHE A 257 24.99 5.72 -8.15
N ILE A 258 24.88 4.69 -9.01
CA ILE A 258 25.47 3.37 -8.77
C ILE A 258 27.00 3.47 -8.68
N LYS A 259 27.64 4.25 -9.57
CA LYS A 259 29.08 4.44 -9.58
C LYS A 259 29.59 5.14 -8.31
N GLU A 260 28.87 6.15 -7.85
CA GLU A 260 29.30 6.98 -6.69
C GLU A 260 29.01 6.33 -5.32
N ARG A 261 27.90 5.62 -5.19
CA ARG A 261 27.39 5.12 -3.91
C ARG A 261 27.25 3.60 -3.80
N GLY A 262 27.49 2.90 -4.90
CA GLY A 262 27.34 1.45 -4.97
C GLY A 262 25.92 0.97 -5.28
N LEU A 263 25.86 -0.28 -5.71
CA LEU A 263 24.61 -0.92 -6.18
C LEU A 263 23.56 -1.06 -5.05
N LEU A 264 23.97 -1.42 -3.84
CA LEU A 264 23.07 -1.64 -2.71
C LEU A 264 22.34 -0.35 -2.34
N THR A 265 23.07 0.76 -2.15
CA THR A 265 22.53 2.08 -1.82
C THR A 265 21.62 2.58 -2.95
N ALA A 266 22.00 2.30 -4.20
CA ALA A 266 21.19 2.61 -5.36
C ALA A 266 19.85 1.83 -5.33
N ILE A 267 19.84 0.52 -5.07
CA ILE A 267 18.62 -0.28 -4.97
C ILE A 267 17.74 0.23 -3.81
N LEU A 268 18.32 0.46 -2.65
CA LEU A 268 17.62 0.87 -1.43
C LEU A 268 17.30 2.38 -1.39
N SER A 269 17.78 3.20 -2.34
CA SER A 269 17.51 4.65 -2.41
C SER A 269 17.88 5.38 -1.12
N TYR A 270 19.13 5.25 -0.65
CA TYR A 270 19.69 5.80 0.59
C TYR A 270 19.09 5.28 1.89
N ARG A 271 18.25 4.25 1.87
CA ARG A 271 17.63 3.74 3.10
C ARG A 271 18.60 2.93 3.96
N ASP A 272 19.59 2.32 3.35
CA ASP A 272 20.75 1.72 4.02
C ASP A 272 21.56 2.77 4.79
N GLU A 273 21.80 3.92 4.18
CA GLU A 273 22.48 5.03 4.88
C GLU A 273 21.62 5.58 6.03
N LEU A 274 20.30 5.75 5.83
CA LEU A 274 19.40 6.16 6.91
C LEU A 274 19.38 5.13 8.05
N PHE A 275 19.40 3.84 7.72
CA PHE A 275 19.50 2.79 8.73
C PHE A 275 20.81 2.90 9.53
N LEU A 276 21.93 3.05 8.85
CA LEU A 276 23.26 3.10 9.50
C LEU A 276 23.48 4.40 10.29
N LYS A 277 22.98 5.54 9.81
CA LYS A 277 23.23 6.87 10.40
C LYS A 277 22.21 7.27 11.46
N GLU A 278 20.95 6.84 11.33
CA GLU A 278 19.86 7.28 12.21
C GLU A 278 19.29 6.14 13.05
N THR A 279 18.91 5.01 12.39
CA THR A 279 18.19 3.93 13.08
C THR A 279 19.11 3.11 13.99
N LEU A 280 20.25 2.66 13.48
CA LEU A 280 21.16 1.81 14.23
C LEU A 280 21.80 2.54 15.43
N PRO A 281 22.27 3.79 15.32
CA PRO A 281 22.75 4.55 16.48
C PRO A 281 21.65 4.79 17.52
N PHE A 282 20.41 5.05 17.07
CA PHE A 282 19.29 5.18 18.00
C PHE A 282 19.04 3.89 18.79
N ILE A 283 19.04 2.72 18.13
CA ILE A 283 18.89 1.41 18.78
C ILE A 283 20.04 1.20 19.80
N ASN A 284 21.28 1.37 19.38
CA ASN A 284 22.44 1.09 20.21
C ASN A 284 22.52 1.99 21.47
N ASN A 285 22.08 3.23 21.36
CA ASN A 285 22.20 4.23 22.44
C ASN A 285 20.98 4.28 23.37
N ASN A 286 19.80 3.83 22.91
CA ASN A 286 18.56 4.07 23.67
C ASN A 286 17.79 2.81 24.02
N TRP A 287 18.06 1.67 23.33
CA TRP A 287 17.28 0.47 23.55
C TRP A 287 17.80 -0.37 24.72
N SER A 288 16.88 -0.78 25.58
CA SER A 288 17.05 -1.85 26.55
C SER A 288 16.69 -3.22 25.94
N ILE A 289 16.94 -4.32 26.65
CA ILE A 289 16.51 -5.66 26.24
C ILE A 289 15.01 -5.72 25.94
N ILE A 290 14.18 -5.00 26.71
CA ILE A 290 12.73 -4.94 26.52
C ILE A 290 12.37 -4.39 25.14
N ASN A 291 13.11 -3.40 24.65
CA ASN A 291 12.86 -2.77 23.35
C ASN A 291 13.10 -3.73 22.18
N TYR A 292 14.05 -4.68 22.27
CA TYR A 292 14.21 -5.69 21.23
C TYR A 292 12.96 -6.56 21.05
N PHE A 293 12.18 -6.77 22.10
CA PHE A 293 10.92 -7.53 22.06
C PHE A 293 9.70 -6.69 21.76
N SER A 294 9.60 -5.47 22.31
CA SER A 294 8.40 -4.60 22.25
C SER A 294 8.57 -3.33 21.42
N GLY A 295 9.78 -3.07 20.88
CA GLY A 295 10.09 -1.90 20.10
C GLY A 295 10.28 -0.64 20.94
N GLY A 296 10.18 0.49 20.28
CA GLY A 296 10.25 1.81 20.86
C GLY A 296 10.90 2.81 19.90
N ILE A 297 10.24 3.91 19.67
CA ILE A 297 10.70 4.95 18.75
C ILE A 297 10.49 6.33 19.39
N ASN A 298 11.49 7.18 19.31
CA ASN A 298 11.35 8.53 19.84
C ASN A 298 10.71 9.48 18.82
N ASN A 299 11.17 9.40 17.56
CA ASN A 299 10.81 10.38 16.54
C ASN A 299 10.73 9.68 15.15
N VAL A 300 9.97 10.24 14.21
CA VAL A 300 9.84 9.72 12.84
C VAL A 300 11.18 9.72 12.10
N LEU A 301 12.12 10.60 12.45
CA LEU A 301 13.45 10.68 11.84
C LEU A 301 14.33 9.46 12.14
N ASN A 302 14.08 8.74 13.23
CA ASN A 302 14.82 7.50 13.57
C ASN A 302 14.49 6.32 12.62
N ARG A 303 13.54 6.47 11.71
CA ARG A 303 13.13 5.41 10.79
C ARG A 303 14.07 5.28 9.61
N SER A 304 14.42 4.03 9.29
CA SER A 304 15.17 3.70 8.07
C SER A 304 14.39 3.87 6.77
N GLN A 305 13.06 3.96 6.86
CA GLN A 305 12.13 3.86 5.74
C GLN A 305 12.18 2.50 5.01
N LEU A 306 12.72 1.46 5.63
CA LEU A 306 12.59 0.06 5.23
C LEU A 306 11.43 -0.56 6.03
N GLY A 307 10.38 -1.00 5.33
CA GLY A 307 9.09 -1.27 5.96
C GLY A 307 9.12 -2.33 7.08
N LEU A 308 9.94 -3.40 6.95
CA LEU A 308 10.07 -4.41 7.99
C LEU A 308 10.96 -3.93 9.14
N ILE A 309 12.03 -3.19 8.86
CA ILE A 309 12.90 -2.61 9.89
C ILE A 309 12.13 -1.55 10.68
N ASP A 310 11.37 -0.69 10.01
CA ASP A 310 10.54 0.30 10.69
C ASP A 310 9.43 -0.34 11.55
N LEU A 311 8.91 -1.49 11.13
CA LEU A 311 7.96 -2.25 11.93
C LEU A 311 8.63 -2.81 13.20
N PHE A 312 9.83 -3.39 13.04
CA PHE A 312 10.65 -3.86 14.15
C PHE A 312 11.02 -2.70 15.09
N LEU A 313 11.46 -1.57 14.56
CA LEU A 313 11.77 -0.37 15.36
C LEU A 313 10.57 0.09 16.19
N THR A 314 9.35 -0.01 15.64
CA THR A 314 8.14 0.47 16.30
C THR A 314 7.58 -0.51 17.33
N LEU A 315 7.59 -1.83 17.03
CA LEU A 315 6.88 -2.86 17.78
C LEU A 315 7.78 -3.97 18.34
N GLY A 316 9.10 -3.93 18.09
CA GLY A 316 10.05 -4.98 18.44
C GLY A 316 9.80 -6.29 17.67
N LEU A 317 10.54 -7.32 18.04
CA LEU A 317 10.44 -8.62 17.38
C LEU A 317 9.07 -9.28 17.59
N VAL A 318 8.63 -9.36 18.85
CA VAL A 318 7.34 -9.98 19.19
C VAL A 318 6.17 -9.20 18.59
N GLY A 319 6.17 -7.87 18.76
CA GLY A 319 5.11 -7.03 18.22
C GLY A 319 5.05 -7.05 16.70
N SER A 320 6.20 -7.15 16.01
CA SER A 320 6.26 -7.26 14.55
C SER A 320 5.67 -8.57 14.04
N ILE A 321 6.01 -9.71 14.67
CA ILE A 321 5.45 -11.02 14.30
C ILE A 321 3.93 -11.03 14.52
N VAL A 322 3.47 -10.54 15.68
CA VAL A 322 2.04 -10.45 16.01
C VAL A 322 1.32 -9.52 15.03
N TYR A 323 1.93 -8.38 14.69
CA TYR A 323 1.39 -7.43 13.72
C TYR A 323 1.25 -8.07 12.33
N LEU A 324 2.28 -8.69 11.80
CA LEU A 324 2.27 -9.36 10.49
C LEU A 324 1.22 -10.47 10.45
N TYR A 325 1.10 -11.25 11.52
CA TYR A 325 0.06 -12.27 11.64
C TYR A 325 -1.35 -11.65 11.63
N PHE A 326 -1.60 -10.57 12.38
CA PHE A 326 -2.90 -9.92 12.40
C PHE A 326 -3.22 -9.22 11.09
N PHE A 327 -2.24 -8.57 10.47
CA PHE A 327 -2.37 -7.96 9.15
C PHE A 327 -2.73 -9.03 8.10
N TYR A 328 -1.97 -10.13 8.07
CA TYR A 328 -2.25 -11.26 7.20
C TYR A 328 -3.68 -11.80 7.39
N LYS A 329 -4.08 -12.09 8.63
CA LYS A 329 -5.45 -12.56 8.95
C LYS A 329 -6.53 -11.53 8.66
N SER A 330 -6.18 -10.26 8.60
CA SER A 330 -7.12 -9.19 8.22
C SER A 330 -7.29 -9.11 6.71
N LEU A 331 -6.20 -9.30 5.96
CA LEU A 331 -6.21 -9.28 4.50
C LEU A 331 -6.77 -10.58 3.91
N VAL A 332 -6.36 -11.73 4.44
CA VAL A 332 -6.70 -13.05 3.91
C VAL A 332 -7.94 -13.60 4.63
N LYS A 333 -9.03 -13.77 3.90
CA LYS A 333 -10.29 -14.34 4.39
C LYS A 333 -10.67 -15.54 3.53
N GLY A 334 -10.26 -16.73 3.94
CA GLY A 334 -10.54 -17.98 3.22
C GLY A 334 -9.29 -18.74 2.79
N LYS A 335 -9.45 -19.72 1.91
CA LYS A 335 -8.35 -20.54 1.37
C LYS A 335 -7.52 -19.71 0.38
N ILE A 336 -6.20 -19.78 0.51
CA ILE A 336 -5.27 -19.06 -0.37
C ILE A 336 -5.08 -19.82 -1.66
N ASN A 337 -5.24 -19.14 -2.78
CA ASN A 337 -4.83 -19.65 -4.09
C ASN A 337 -3.38 -19.19 -4.43
N LYS A 338 -2.80 -19.77 -5.48
CA LYS A 338 -1.41 -19.47 -5.89
C LYS A 338 -1.21 -18.01 -6.27
N GLU A 339 -2.20 -17.39 -6.91
CA GLU A 339 -2.16 -15.99 -7.32
C GLU A 339 -2.09 -15.06 -6.12
N PHE A 340 -2.91 -15.31 -5.10
CA PHE A 340 -2.92 -14.48 -3.91
C PHE A 340 -1.65 -14.68 -3.07
N MET A 341 -1.13 -15.90 -3.00
CA MET A 341 0.16 -16.18 -2.39
C MET A 341 1.29 -15.42 -3.08
N PHE A 342 1.30 -15.42 -4.42
CA PHE A 342 2.22 -14.60 -5.21
C PHE A 342 2.13 -13.12 -4.83
N PHE A 343 0.92 -12.57 -4.73
CA PHE A 343 0.74 -11.16 -4.34
C PHE A 343 1.32 -10.86 -2.96
N ILE A 344 1.06 -11.72 -1.96
CA ILE A 344 1.59 -11.54 -0.61
C ILE A 344 3.12 -11.59 -0.61
N VAL A 345 3.73 -12.58 -1.27
CA VAL A 345 5.18 -12.72 -1.35
C VAL A 345 5.80 -11.51 -2.05
N SER A 346 5.25 -11.10 -3.19
CA SER A 346 5.71 -9.91 -3.93
C SER A 346 5.59 -8.64 -3.08
N LEU A 347 4.49 -8.50 -2.33
CA LEU A 347 4.27 -7.36 -1.43
C LEU A 347 5.31 -7.33 -0.31
N ILE A 348 5.63 -8.48 0.31
CA ILE A 348 6.67 -8.59 1.34
C ILE A 348 8.03 -8.20 0.78
N ILE A 349 8.40 -8.71 -0.40
CA ILE A 349 9.68 -8.35 -1.06
C ILE A 349 9.75 -6.84 -1.29
N ILE A 350 8.69 -6.24 -1.82
CA ILE A 350 8.65 -4.80 -2.10
C ILE A 350 8.73 -3.99 -0.80
N ILE A 351 8.04 -4.40 0.26
CA ILE A 351 8.06 -3.73 1.57
C ILE A 351 9.46 -3.82 2.21
N SER A 352 10.16 -4.94 2.02
CA SER A 352 11.53 -5.12 2.54
C SER A 352 12.53 -4.18 1.88
N LEU A 353 12.40 -3.96 0.56
CA LEU A 353 13.30 -3.12 -0.23
C LEU A 353 12.83 -1.66 -0.32
N GLY A 354 11.51 -1.45 -0.24
CA GLY A 354 10.86 -0.15 -0.37
C GLY A 354 10.03 0.19 0.85
N GLY A 355 10.27 1.36 1.46
CA GLY A 355 9.61 1.76 2.69
C GLY A 355 8.18 2.29 2.55
N ASN A 356 7.64 2.64 3.68
CA ASN A 356 6.41 3.40 3.86
C ASN A 356 5.07 2.67 3.60
N PHE A 357 5.06 1.37 3.27
CA PHE A 357 3.79 0.65 3.09
C PHE A 357 2.92 0.70 4.35
N PHE A 358 3.40 0.17 5.47
CA PHE A 358 2.66 0.16 6.73
C PHE A 358 2.46 1.56 7.31
N PHE A 359 3.40 2.46 7.07
CA PHE A 359 3.34 3.84 7.53
C PHE A 359 2.40 4.71 6.68
N SER A 360 2.21 4.38 5.40
CA SER A 360 1.28 5.06 4.50
C SER A 360 -0.11 4.45 4.59
N SER A 361 -0.83 4.79 5.65
CA SER A 361 -2.16 4.23 5.93
C SER A 361 -3.19 4.39 4.80
N THR A 362 -3.00 5.33 3.86
CA THR A 362 -3.87 5.53 2.69
C THR A 362 -3.84 4.33 1.73
N ILE A 363 -2.71 3.63 1.63
CA ILE A 363 -2.55 2.45 0.75
C ILE A 363 -3.57 1.37 1.08
N VAL A 364 -3.88 1.21 2.36
CA VAL A 364 -4.79 0.17 2.86
C VAL A 364 -6.21 0.33 2.32
N ILE A 365 -6.61 1.56 2.02
CA ILE A 365 -7.94 1.84 1.45
C ILE A 365 -8.10 1.14 0.10
N TYR A 366 -7.05 1.18 -0.71
CA TYR A 366 -7.02 0.48 -2.00
C TYR A 366 -6.77 -1.03 -1.84
N LEU A 367 -6.06 -1.46 -0.78
CA LEU A 367 -5.81 -2.87 -0.50
C LEU A 367 -7.10 -3.67 -0.22
N VAL A 368 -8.17 -3.00 0.22
CA VAL A 368 -9.51 -3.60 0.34
C VAL A 368 -9.99 -4.19 -0.98
N VAL A 369 -9.59 -3.61 -2.12
CA VAL A 369 -9.94 -4.13 -3.45
C VAL A 369 -9.43 -5.56 -3.62
N ILE A 370 -8.16 -5.79 -3.22
CA ILE A 370 -7.54 -7.12 -3.28
C ILE A 370 -8.22 -8.09 -2.31
N GLN A 371 -8.51 -7.65 -1.08
CA GLN A 371 -9.25 -8.46 -0.12
C GLN A 371 -10.61 -8.90 -0.70
N GLN A 372 -11.37 -7.98 -1.33
CA GLN A 372 -12.72 -8.26 -1.79
C GLN A 372 -12.77 -9.08 -3.08
N ILE A 373 -11.81 -8.91 -4.00
CA ILE A 373 -11.75 -9.76 -5.21
C ILE A 373 -11.34 -11.18 -4.85
N PHE A 374 -10.43 -11.35 -3.88
CA PHE A 374 -10.02 -12.65 -3.38
C PHE A 374 -11.19 -13.42 -2.76
N ILE A 375 -12.00 -12.77 -1.90
CA ILE A 375 -13.18 -13.39 -1.30
C ILE A 375 -14.19 -13.78 -2.38
N LYS A 376 -14.41 -12.90 -3.38
CA LYS A 376 -15.33 -13.16 -4.48
C LYS A 376 -14.93 -14.40 -5.29
N ASN A 377 -13.64 -14.55 -5.59
CA ASN A 377 -13.16 -15.69 -6.37
C ASN A 377 -13.25 -17.00 -5.57
N ASN A 378 -13.07 -16.96 -4.24
CA ASN A 378 -13.27 -18.15 -3.40
C ASN A 378 -14.74 -18.56 -3.30
N ASP A 379 -15.66 -17.59 -3.23
CA ASP A 379 -17.11 -17.88 -3.20
C ASP A 379 -17.58 -18.54 -4.51
N SER A 380 -16.99 -18.21 -5.66
CA SER A 380 -17.32 -18.79 -6.97
C SER A 380 -16.74 -20.20 -7.21
N VAL A 381 -15.78 -20.65 -6.42
CA VAL A 381 -15.18 -22.00 -6.52
C VAL A 381 -15.92 -23.00 -5.62
N ASN A 382 -16.61 -22.51 -4.58
CA ASN A 382 -17.30 -23.36 -3.60
C ASN A 382 -18.84 -23.39 -3.79
N GLY A 383 -19.40 -22.68 -4.77
CA GLY A 383 -20.79 -22.69 -5.21
C GLY A 383 -20.92 -23.25 -6.62
#